data_a8954066ae0ad7c9a4574471abf76fae
#
_entry.id   a8954066ae0ad7c9a4574471abf76fae
#
_cell.length_a   1.000
_cell.length_b   1.000
_cell.length_c   1.000
_cell.angle_alpha   90.00
_cell.angle_beta   90.00
_cell.angle_gamma   90.00
#
_symmetry.space_group_name_H-M   'P 1'
#
loop_
_entity.id
_entity.type
_entity.pdbx_description
1 polymer ?
#
loop_
_entity_poly.entity_id
_entity_poly.type
_entity_poly.pdbx_seq_one_letter_code
_entity_poly.pdbx_strand_id
1 'polypeptide(L)'
;LATELEVSASTQNQAMHAILFLYKEVLGVKLPWLDGITRAKVSKRLPSVLTVAEVQALLRHVSGTNGLIVRLLYGTGMRIKECLRMRVKDIDLDRREIVIREGKGNKDRVTVLPAALVTDLRQLLEERLRWHHLDLATGHADVELPDALLRKYPRAGQAWAWQYVFAAPSHSTDPRTGVVRRHHWCERNIQRAVKQSAKAAGIHKLVHPHTLRHSFATHLLEAGYDIRTVQELLGHS
;
A
#
# COMPACT_ATOMS: atom_id res chain seq x y z
N LEU A 1 16.60 -16.44 20.24
CA LEU A 1 16.24 -15.30 19.35
C LEU A 1 16.78 -13.97 19.87
N ALA A 2 16.60 -13.65 21.16
CA ALA A 2 17.04 -12.35 21.69
C ALA A 2 18.57 -12.29 21.86
N THR A 3 19.17 -13.36 22.33
CA THR A 3 20.61 -13.46 22.66
C THR A 3 21.47 -13.90 21.48
N GLU A 4 20.97 -14.79 20.63
CA GLU A 4 21.76 -15.35 19.52
C GLU A 4 21.59 -14.60 18.20
N LEU A 5 20.39 -14.07 17.90
CA LEU A 5 20.08 -13.41 16.63
C LEU A 5 19.98 -11.89 16.73
N GLU A 6 20.15 -11.30 17.91
CA GLU A 6 20.12 -9.85 18.18
C GLU A 6 18.94 -9.12 17.51
N VAL A 7 17.78 -9.82 17.39
CA VAL A 7 16.60 -9.25 16.72
C VAL A 7 15.97 -8.14 17.54
N SER A 8 15.31 -7.20 16.86
CA SER A 8 14.66 -6.07 17.52
C SER A 8 13.58 -6.50 18.52
N ALA A 9 13.32 -5.69 19.55
CA ALA A 9 12.26 -5.90 20.53
C ALA A 9 10.88 -6.14 19.88
N SER A 10 10.59 -5.45 18.78
CA SER A 10 9.35 -5.66 18.00
C SER A 10 9.29 -7.06 17.39
N THR A 11 10.39 -7.53 16.80
CA THR A 11 10.49 -8.88 16.22
C THR A 11 10.37 -9.96 17.29
N GLN A 12 10.98 -9.75 18.47
CA GLN A 12 10.86 -10.67 19.62
C GLN A 12 9.39 -10.78 20.07
N ASN A 13 8.73 -9.64 20.25
CA ASN A 13 7.32 -9.62 20.66
C ASN A 13 6.42 -10.27 19.60
N GLN A 14 6.69 -10.05 18.31
CA GLN A 14 5.93 -10.68 17.22
C GLN A 14 6.10 -12.20 17.22
N ALA A 15 7.32 -12.71 17.38
CA ALA A 15 7.59 -14.13 17.47
C ALA A 15 6.89 -14.75 18.69
N MET A 16 6.96 -14.09 19.84
CA MET A 16 6.25 -14.51 21.04
C MET A 16 4.73 -14.59 20.83
N HIS A 17 4.13 -13.55 20.23
CA HIS A 17 2.70 -13.55 19.93
C HIS A 17 2.30 -14.66 18.94
N ALA A 18 3.15 -14.95 17.94
CA ALA A 18 2.90 -16.03 16.99
C ALA A 18 2.92 -17.41 17.68
N ILE A 19 3.87 -17.66 18.59
CA ILE A 19 3.94 -18.89 19.36
C ILE A 19 2.74 -19.02 20.30
N LEU A 20 2.38 -17.95 21.03
CA LEU A 20 1.21 -17.96 21.90
C LEU A 20 -0.08 -18.24 21.13
N PHE A 21 -0.24 -17.64 19.96
CA PHE A 21 -1.37 -17.89 19.06
C PHE A 21 -1.42 -19.37 18.64
N LEU A 22 -0.28 -19.93 18.21
CA LEU A 22 -0.19 -21.35 17.84
C LEU A 22 -0.68 -22.26 18.95
N TYR A 23 -0.15 -22.09 20.16
CA TYR A 23 -0.51 -22.96 21.28
C TYR A 23 -1.96 -22.78 21.74
N LYS A 24 -2.40 -21.51 21.89
CA LYS A 24 -3.73 -21.19 22.42
C LYS A 24 -4.85 -21.47 21.43
N GLU A 25 -4.71 -20.96 20.19
CA GLU A 25 -5.82 -20.93 19.23
C GLU A 25 -5.79 -22.12 18.25
N VAL A 26 -4.59 -22.67 17.96
CA VAL A 26 -4.46 -23.79 17.00
C VAL A 26 -4.39 -25.14 17.72
N LEU A 27 -3.56 -25.23 18.76
CA LEU A 27 -3.35 -26.49 19.49
C LEU A 27 -4.30 -26.65 20.68
N GLY A 28 -5.01 -25.62 21.12
CA GLY A 28 -5.91 -25.66 22.29
C GLY A 28 -5.20 -25.91 23.63
N VAL A 29 -3.88 -25.74 23.67
CA VAL A 29 -3.06 -26.01 24.89
C VAL A 29 -2.99 -24.76 25.74
N LYS A 30 -3.45 -24.88 27.00
CA LYS A 30 -3.23 -23.84 28.02
C LYS A 30 -1.77 -23.92 28.51
N LEU A 31 -1.08 -22.79 28.48
CA LEU A 31 0.31 -22.66 28.91
C LEU A 31 0.37 -21.85 30.21
N PRO A 32 0.10 -22.49 31.40
CA PRO A 32 -0.03 -21.76 32.67
C PRO A 32 1.28 -21.12 33.14
N TRP A 33 2.44 -21.58 32.67
CA TRP A 33 3.77 -21.06 33.02
C TRP A 33 4.14 -19.77 32.26
N LEU A 34 3.22 -19.23 31.43
CA LEU A 34 3.43 -17.99 30.66
C LEU A 34 2.88 -16.75 31.36
N ASP A 35 2.32 -16.88 32.55
CA ASP A 35 1.78 -15.78 33.36
C ASP A 35 2.88 -14.90 33.97
N GLY A 36 3.78 -14.39 33.24
CA GLY A 36 4.89 -13.55 33.71
C GLY A 36 5.91 -13.22 32.68
N ILE A 37 5.61 -13.50 31.40
CA ILE A 37 6.54 -13.17 30.32
C ILE A 37 6.69 -11.67 30.21
N THR A 38 7.89 -11.18 30.50
CA THR A 38 8.28 -9.78 30.30
C THR A 38 8.42 -9.52 28.81
N ARG A 39 7.56 -8.67 28.26
CA ARG A 39 7.65 -8.22 26.88
C ARG A 39 8.89 -7.36 26.68
N ALA A 40 9.60 -7.57 25.59
CA ALA A 40 10.72 -6.71 25.23
C ALA A 40 10.24 -5.25 25.03
N LYS A 41 10.92 -4.31 25.73
CA LYS A 41 10.56 -2.89 25.69
C LYS A 41 10.88 -2.31 24.32
N VAL A 42 9.84 -1.96 23.56
CA VAL A 42 9.99 -1.30 22.25
C VAL A 42 10.29 0.17 22.45
N SER A 43 11.44 0.63 21.96
CA SER A 43 11.72 2.07 21.93
C SER A 43 10.84 2.75 20.90
N LYS A 44 10.06 3.74 21.30
CA LYS A 44 9.28 4.57 20.36
C LYS A 44 10.25 5.52 19.64
N ARG A 45 10.52 5.24 18.37
CA ARG A 45 11.25 6.19 17.51
C ARG A 45 10.24 7.17 16.93
N LEU A 46 10.59 8.47 16.96
CA LEU A 46 9.78 9.47 16.28
C LEU A 46 9.79 9.18 14.77
N PRO A 47 8.64 9.23 14.10
CA PRO A 47 8.57 9.03 12.66
C PRO A 47 9.35 10.15 11.95
N SER A 48 10.12 9.78 10.93
CA SER A 48 10.78 10.76 10.07
C SER A 48 9.74 11.50 9.26
N VAL A 49 9.82 12.82 9.24
CA VAL A 49 9.03 13.72 8.38
C VAL A 49 9.98 14.44 7.45
N LEU A 50 9.64 14.47 6.16
CA LEU A 50 10.36 15.25 5.16
C LEU A 50 9.79 16.66 5.09
N THR A 51 10.63 17.64 4.86
CA THR A 51 10.16 19.00 4.49
C THR A 51 9.56 19.00 3.09
N VAL A 52 8.78 20.02 2.74
CA VAL A 52 8.23 20.18 1.38
C VAL A 52 9.36 20.19 0.34
N ALA A 53 10.48 20.87 0.62
CA ALA A 53 11.65 20.91 -0.27
C ALA A 53 12.29 19.52 -0.46
N GLU A 54 12.43 18.73 0.62
CA GLU A 54 12.94 17.35 0.54
C GLU A 54 12.00 16.45 -0.27
N VAL A 55 10.68 16.57 -0.09
CA VAL A 55 9.70 15.82 -0.90
C VAL A 55 9.83 16.20 -2.37
N GLN A 56 9.89 17.48 -2.70
CA GLN A 56 10.06 17.94 -4.09
C GLN A 56 11.37 17.43 -4.69
N ALA A 57 12.47 17.46 -3.93
CA ALA A 57 13.75 16.92 -4.36
C ALA A 57 13.66 15.42 -4.65
N LEU A 58 13.05 14.63 -3.75
CA LEU A 58 12.82 13.19 -3.93
C LEU A 58 12.00 12.93 -5.19
N LEU A 59 10.90 13.66 -5.39
CA LEU A 59 9.99 13.47 -6.52
C LEU A 59 10.64 13.76 -7.88
N ARG A 60 11.68 14.62 -7.94
CA ARG A 60 12.47 14.85 -9.18
C ARG A 60 13.34 13.66 -9.58
N HIS A 61 13.69 12.79 -8.65
CA HIS A 61 14.54 11.63 -8.88
C HIS A 61 13.76 10.31 -9.08
N VAL A 62 12.43 10.36 -9.16
CA VAL A 62 11.60 9.18 -9.44
C VAL A 62 10.71 9.44 -10.65
N SER A 63 10.68 8.49 -11.59
CA SER A 63 9.96 8.63 -12.87
C SER A 63 9.10 7.40 -13.19
N GLY A 64 8.36 7.46 -14.30
CA GLY A 64 7.51 6.39 -14.80
C GLY A 64 6.43 5.98 -13.80
N THR A 65 5.99 4.73 -13.86
CA THR A 65 4.95 4.18 -12.98
C THR A 65 5.32 4.31 -11.49
N ASN A 66 6.60 4.10 -11.12
CA ASN A 66 7.07 4.30 -9.75
C ASN A 66 6.90 5.77 -9.32
N GLY A 67 7.22 6.72 -10.19
CA GLY A 67 7.07 8.15 -9.93
C GLY A 67 5.62 8.54 -9.70
N LEU A 68 4.71 8.03 -10.52
CA LEU A 68 3.28 8.29 -10.38
C LEU A 68 2.74 7.73 -9.06
N ILE A 69 3.12 6.49 -8.70
CA ILE A 69 2.74 5.87 -7.41
C ILE A 69 3.27 6.72 -6.24
N VAL A 70 4.54 7.13 -6.27
CA VAL A 70 5.17 7.90 -5.18
C VAL A 70 4.51 9.27 -5.01
N ARG A 71 4.18 9.96 -6.12
CA ARG A 71 3.43 11.22 -6.09
C ARG A 71 2.02 11.02 -5.54
N LEU A 72 1.36 9.93 -5.91
CA LEU A 72 0.02 9.61 -5.42
C LEU A 72 0.05 9.30 -3.91
N LEU A 73 1.03 8.53 -3.44
CA LEU A 73 1.19 8.23 -2.01
C LEU A 73 1.37 9.51 -1.18
N TYR A 74 2.18 10.46 -1.66
CA TYR A 74 2.35 11.75 -0.99
C TYR A 74 1.10 12.62 -1.11
N GLY A 75 0.50 12.72 -2.30
CA GLY A 75 -0.62 13.65 -2.55
C GLY A 75 -1.97 13.22 -1.93
N THR A 76 -2.09 11.96 -1.47
CA THR A 76 -3.33 11.42 -0.88
C THR A 76 -3.14 10.87 0.52
N GLY A 77 -1.89 10.66 0.94
CA GLY A 77 -1.57 10.04 2.22
C GLY A 77 -2.02 8.57 2.35
N MET A 78 -2.42 7.90 1.27
CA MET A 78 -2.84 6.48 1.32
C MET A 78 -1.68 5.54 1.68
N ARG A 79 -2.01 4.34 2.18
CA ARG A 79 -1.02 3.29 2.43
C ARG A 79 -0.56 2.67 1.10
N ILE A 80 0.68 2.21 1.06
CA ILE A 80 1.23 1.61 -0.17
C ILE A 80 0.34 0.48 -0.72
N LYS A 81 -0.15 -0.41 0.11
CA LYS A 81 -1.04 -1.51 -0.32
C LYS A 81 -2.40 -1.02 -0.80
N GLU A 82 -2.95 0.04 -0.22
CA GLU A 82 -4.17 0.68 -0.70
C GLU A 82 -3.96 1.23 -2.11
N CYS A 83 -2.85 1.92 -2.35
CA CYS A 83 -2.48 2.44 -3.66
C CYS A 83 -2.28 1.32 -4.70
N LEU A 84 -1.50 0.30 -4.37
CA LEU A 84 -1.16 -0.77 -5.32
C LEU A 84 -2.35 -1.67 -5.66
N ARG A 85 -3.28 -1.87 -4.72
CA ARG A 85 -4.48 -2.69 -4.91
C ARG A 85 -5.67 -1.94 -5.51
N MET A 86 -5.51 -0.65 -5.77
CA MET A 86 -6.56 0.19 -6.35
C MET A 86 -7.02 -0.35 -7.69
N ARG A 87 -8.33 -0.40 -7.89
CA ARG A 87 -8.98 -0.87 -9.12
C ARG A 87 -9.41 0.32 -9.97
N VAL A 88 -9.61 0.08 -11.26
CA VAL A 88 -10.07 1.10 -12.19
C VAL A 88 -11.37 1.77 -11.70
N LYS A 89 -12.34 0.98 -11.20
CA LYS A 89 -13.61 1.46 -10.66
C LYS A 89 -13.49 2.34 -9.40
N ASP A 90 -12.32 2.36 -8.78
CA ASP A 90 -12.10 3.10 -7.53
C ASP A 90 -11.60 4.53 -7.79
N ILE A 91 -11.38 4.91 -9.05
CA ILE A 91 -10.93 6.24 -9.47
C ILE A 91 -12.02 6.94 -10.27
N ASP A 92 -12.38 8.14 -9.83
CA ASP A 92 -13.15 9.10 -10.61
C ASP A 92 -12.25 10.28 -10.99
N LEU A 93 -11.83 10.31 -12.26
CA LEU A 93 -10.93 11.35 -12.77
C LEU A 93 -11.64 12.71 -12.91
N ASP A 94 -12.94 12.71 -13.15
CA ASP A 94 -13.71 13.93 -13.38
C ASP A 94 -14.06 14.60 -12.05
N ARG A 95 -14.48 13.82 -11.04
CA ARG A 95 -14.69 14.30 -9.67
C ARG A 95 -13.38 14.48 -8.89
N ARG A 96 -12.28 13.92 -9.39
CA ARG A 96 -10.98 13.84 -8.73
C ARG A 96 -11.07 13.18 -7.36
N GLU A 97 -11.71 12.03 -7.34
CA GLU A 97 -11.93 11.22 -6.14
C GLU A 97 -11.32 9.83 -6.30
N ILE A 98 -10.84 9.28 -5.20
CA ILE A 98 -10.37 7.90 -5.09
C ILE A 98 -11.10 7.25 -3.93
N VAL A 99 -11.78 6.14 -4.20
CA VAL A 99 -12.39 5.29 -3.18
C VAL A 99 -11.36 4.28 -2.69
N ILE A 100 -10.96 4.37 -1.44
CA ILE A 100 -10.07 3.41 -0.79
C ILE A 100 -10.93 2.38 -0.08
N ARG A 101 -10.87 1.14 -0.57
CA ARG A 101 -11.64 0.02 -0.03
C ARG A 101 -10.84 -0.77 0.99
N GLU A 102 -11.57 -1.38 1.94
CA GLU A 102 -10.98 -2.27 2.96
C GLU A 102 -9.79 -1.64 3.68
N GLY A 103 -9.88 -0.36 4.02
CA GLY A 103 -8.90 0.34 4.83
C GLY A 103 -8.71 -0.33 6.20
N LYS A 104 -7.86 0.24 7.05
CA LYS A 104 -7.68 -0.26 8.42
C LYS A 104 -9.04 -0.33 9.14
N GLY A 105 -9.40 -1.52 9.63
CA GLY A 105 -10.71 -1.77 10.25
C GLY A 105 -11.83 -2.04 9.25
N ASN A 106 -11.53 -2.41 8.01
CA ASN A 106 -12.51 -2.76 6.96
C ASN A 106 -13.51 -1.63 6.63
N LYS A 107 -13.04 -0.36 6.72
CA LYS A 107 -13.84 0.82 6.40
C LYS A 107 -13.39 1.42 5.07
N ASP A 108 -14.36 1.67 4.20
CA ASP A 108 -14.14 2.42 2.97
C ASP A 108 -14.03 3.92 3.29
N ARG A 109 -13.21 4.64 2.53
CA ARG A 109 -13.12 6.10 2.58
C ARG A 109 -12.87 6.68 1.20
N VAL A 110 -13.22 7.94 1.03
CA VAL A 110 -12.88 8.71 -0.17
C VAL A 110 -11.72 9.64 0.14
N THR A 111 -10.79 9.76 -0.79
CA THR A 111 -9.71 10.76 -0.74
C THR A 111 -9.65 11.54 -2.04
N VAL A 112 -9.06 12.74 -1.99
CA VAL A 112 -8.97 13.63 -3.15
C VAL A 112 -7.82 13.20 -4.04
N LEU A 113 -8.06 13.08 -5.35
CA LEU A 113 -7.04 12.92 -6.36
C LEU A 113 -6.41 14.28 -6.70
N PRO A 114 -5.09 14.49 -6.50
CA PRO A 114 -4.43 15.73 -6.88
C PRO A 114 -4.60 16.03 -8.38
N ALA A 115 -5.03 17.25 -8.72
CA ALA A 115 -5.27 17.66 -10.10
C ALA A 115 -4.05 17.44 -11.01
N ALA A 116 -2.84 17.65 -10.49
CA ALA A 116 -1.59 17.46 -11.21
C ALA A 116 -1.33 16.01 -11.68
N LEU A 117 -2.04 15.01 -11.11
CA LEU A 117 -1.86 13.61 -11.45
C LEU A 117 -2.93 13.07 -12.41
N VAL A 118 -3.96 13.86 -12.71
CA VAL A 118 -5.10 13.41 -13.54
C VAL A 118 -4.63 13.00 -14.94
N THR A 119 -3.81 13.83 -15.58
CA THR A 119 -3.30 13.56 -16.95
C THR A 119 -2.44 12.30 -16.98
N ASP A 120 -1.50 12.17 -16.05
CA ASP A 120 -0.61 11.01 -15.97
C ASP A 120 -1.40 9.72 -15.71
N LEU A 121 -2.42 9.78 -14.83
CA LEU A 121 -3.30 8.63 -14.55
C LEU A 121 -4.18 8.27 -15.75
N ARG A 122 -4.69 9.24 -16.49
CA ARG A 122 -5.46 9.00 -17.71
C ARG A 122 -4.61 8.25 -18.74
N GLN A 123 -3.40 8.72 -18.99
CA GLN A 123 -2.46 8.04 -19.90
C GLN A 123 -2.12 6.62 -19.44
N LEU A 124 -1.89 6.44 -18.14
CA LEU A 124 -1.67 5.11 -17.57
C LEU A 124 -2.88 4.18 -17.79
N LEU A 125 -4.09 4.66 -17.55
CA LEU A 125 -5.32 3.87 -17.74
C LEU A 125 -5.54 3.49 -19.19
N GLU A 126 -5.24 4.37 -20.16
CA GLU A 126 -5.28 4.05 -21.58
C GLU A 126 -4.27 2.96 -21.96
N GLU A 127 -3.06 3.00 -21.41
CA GLU A 127 -2.06 1.94 -21.59
C GLU A 127 -2.55 0.61 -20.98
N ARG A 128 -3.14 0.66 -19.78
CA ARG A 128 -3.68 -0.53 -19.09
C ARG A 128 -4.86 -1.13 -19.82
N LEU A 129 -5.71 -0.31 -20.44
CA LEU A 129 -6.82 -0.79 -21.26
C LEU A 129 -6.32 -1.59 -22.49
N ARG A 130 -5.24 -1.10 -23.13
CA ARG A 130 -4.60 -1.87 -24.23
C ARG A 130 -4.06 -3.22 -23.74
N TRP A 131 -3.40 -3.25 -22.57
CA TRP A 131 -2.94 -4.53 -21.98
C TRP A 131 -4.11 -5.44 -21.65
N HIS A 132 -5.19 -4.91 -21.11
CA HIS A 132 -6.38 -5.68 -20.78
C HIS A 132 -7.01 -6.34 -22.00
N HIS A 133 -7.10 -5.63 -23.14
CA HIS A 133 -7.59 -6.25 -24.39
C HIS A 133 -6.68 -7.39 -24.88
N LEU A 134 -5.36 -7.25 -24.75
CA LEU A 134 -4.43 -8.34 -25.07
C LEU A 134 -4.59 -9.52 -24.10
N ASP A 135 -4.76 -9.25 -22.82
CA ASP A 135 -4.97 -10.27 -21.81
C ASP A 135 -6.31 -11.02 -22.02
N LEU A 136 -7.37 -10.32 -22.46
CA LEU A 136 -8.64 -10.93 -22.86
C LEU A 136 -8.46 -11.87 -24.05
N ALA A 137 -7.74 -11.43 -25.08
CA ALA A 137 -7.49 -12.22 -26.28
C ALA A 137 -6.67 -13.49 -25.99
N THR A 138 -5.81 -13.45 -24.98
CA THR A 138 -4.95 -14.59 -24.58
C THR A 138 -5.52 -15.42 -23.42
N GLY A 139 -6.69 -15.07 -22.90
CA GLY A 139 -7.35 -15.77 -21.79
C GLY A 139 -6.74 -15.51 -20.40
N HIS A 140 -5.92 -14.45 -20.24
CA HIS A 140 -5.22 -14.13 -19.00
C HIS A 140 -5.73 -12.83 -18.31
N ALA A 141 -6.91 -12.34 -18.70
CA ALA A 141 -7.47 -11.09 -18.19
C ALA A 141 -8.04 -11.20 -16.77
N ASP A 142 -8.11 -12.39 -16.20
CA ASP A 142 -8.67 -12.57 -14.86
C ASP A 142 -7.76 -11.98 -13.78
N VAL A 143 -8.37 -11.33 -12.79
CA VAL A 143 -7.68 -10.80 -11.60
C VAL A 143 -8.25 -11.41 -10.34
N GLU A 144 -7.43 -11.44 -9.28
CA GLU A 144 -7.88 -11.92 -7.97
C GLU A 144 -9.02 -11.05 -7.44
N LEU A 145 -10.11 -11.69 -7.04
CA LEU A 145 -11.25 -11.07 -6.38
C LEU A 145 -11.45 -11.68 -5.00
N PRO A 146 -12.09 -10.96 -4.05
CA PRO A 146 -12.55 -11.56 -2.80
C PRO A 146 -13.46 -12.77 -3.08
N ASP A 147 -13.26 -13.86 -2.31
CA ASP A 147 -13.95 -15.16 -2.55
C ASP A 147 -15.47 -15.06 -2.64
N ALA A 148 -16.10 -14.22 -1.81
CA ALA A 148 -17.54 -13.98 -1.84
C ALA A 148 -18.00 -13.37 -3.18
N LEU A 149 -17.18 -12.47 -3.74
CA LEU A 149 -17.45 -11.80 -5.01
C LEU A 149 -17.24 -12.76 -6.19
N LEU A 150 -16.18 -13.56 -6.14
CA LEU A 150 -15.90 -14.57 -7.16
C LEU A 150 -17.04 -15.60 -7.27
N ARG A 151 -17.61 -16.03 -6.14
CA ARG A 151 -18.77 -16.93 -6.11
C ARG A 151 -20.02 -16.28 -6.70
N LYS A 152 -20.28 -15.01 -6.40
CA LYS A 152 -21.47 -14.28 -6.87
C LYS A 152 -21.36 -13.87 -8.34
N TYR A 153 -20.15 -13.49 -8.79
CA TYR A 153 -19.86 -12.97 -10.13
C TYR A 153 -18.59 -13.61 -10.71
N PRO A 154 -18.66 -14.86 -11.21
CA PRO A 154 -17.47 -15.62 -11.63
C PRO A 154 -16.63 -14.96 -12.72
N ARG A 155 -17.23 -14.09 -13.56
CA ARG A 155 -16.54 -13.40 -14.66
C ARG A 155 -16.14 -11.95 -14.31
N ALA A 156 -16.43 -11.49 -13.09
CA ALA A 156 -16.14 -10.10 -12.73
C ALA A 156 -14.63 -9.81 -12.76
N GLY A 157 -13.76 -10.79 -12.51
CA GLY A 157 -12.31 -10.65 -12.60
C GLY A 157 -11.81 -10.24 -13.98
N GLN A 158 -12.57 -10.56 -15.04
CA GLN A 158 -12.24 -10.19 -16.41
C GLN A 158 -12.77 -8.80 -16.81
N ALA A 159 -13.63 -8.18 -16.01
CA ALA A 159 -14.18 -6.88 -16.36
C ALA A 159 -13.14 -5.77 -16.12
N TRP A 160 -13.10 -4.79 -17.03
CA TRP A 160 -12.19 -3.63 -16.95
C TRP A 160 -12.24 -2.92 -15.60
N ALA A 161 -13.42 -2.70 -15.07
CA ALA A 161 -13.64 -2.03 -13.79
C ALA A 161 -12.88 -2.67 -12.61
N TRP A 162 -12.60 -3.97 -12.67
CA TRP A 162 -11.89 -4.73 -11.64
C TRP A 162 -10.38 -4.83 -11.85
N GLN A 163 -9.86 -4.40 -13.00
CA GLN A 163 -8.44 -4.43 -13.26
C GLN A 163 -7.68 -3.51 -12.33
N TYR A 164 -6.41 -3.87 -12.02
CA TYR A 164 -5.54 -3.01 -11.22
C TYR A 164 -5.10 -1.79 -12.02
N VAL A 165 -5.19 -0.60 -11.43
CA VAL A 165 -4.64 0.64 -11.98
C VAL A 165 -3.12 0.51 -12.17
N PHE A 166 -2.44 0.03 -11.13
CA PHE A 166 -1.01 -0.24 -11.15
C PHE A 166 -0.77 -1.74 -11.35
N ALA A 167 -1.11 -2.24 -12.52
CA ALA A 167 -0.88 -3.63 -12.90
C ALA A 167 0.61 -3.91 -13.14
N ALA A 168 1.06 -5.13 -12.79
CA ALA A 168 2.40 -5.59 -13.10
C ALA A 168 2.62 -5.70 -14.62
N PRO A 169 3.83 -5.45 -15.14
CA PRO A 169 4.10 -5.54 -16.59
C PRO A 169 4.02 -6.98 -17.12
N SER A 170 4.23 -7.98 -16.26
CA SER A 170 4.18 -9.40 -16.60
C SER A 170 3.09 -10.14 -15.83
N HIS A 171 2.62 -11.24 -16.39
CA HIS A 171 1.78 -12.19 -15.68
C HIS A 171 2.60 -12.99 -14.65
N SER A 172 1.93 -13.51 -13.65
CA SER A 172 2.50 -14.39 -12.64
C SER A 172 1.51 -15.51 -12.31
N THR A 173 2.03 -16.67 -11.94
CA THR A 173 1.22 -17.79 -11.47
C THR A 173 0.89 -17.57 -9.99
N ASP A 174 -0.39 -17.58 -9.64
CA ASP A 174 -0.84 -17.54 -8.25
C ASP A 174 -0.45 -18.87 -7.57
N PRO A 175 0.40 -18.84 -6.54
CA PRO A 175 0.91 -20.08 -5.91
C PRO A 175 -0.18 -20.89 -5.20
N ARG A 176 -1.34 -20.30 -4.89
CA ARG A 176 -2.46 -20.98 -4.23
C ARG A 176 -3.39 -21.69 -5.20
N THR A 177 -3.62 -21.09 -6.37
CA THR A 177 -4.61 -21.56 -7.35
C THR A 177 -4.01 -22.10 -8.62
N GLY A 178 -2.71 -21.86 -8.89
CA GLY A 178 -2.05 -22.19 -10.15
C GLY A 178 -2.48 -21.33 -11.34
N VAL A 179 -3.41 -20.39 -11.15
CA VAL A 179 -3.94 -19.54 -12.23
C VAL A 179 -2.91 -18.49 -12.62
N VAL A 180 -2.66 -18.39 -13.93
CA VAL A 180 -1.82 -17.33 -14.50
C VAL A 180 -2.66 -16.07 -14.66
N ARG A 181 -2.23 -14.98 -14.03
CA ARG A 181 -2.96 -13.70 -14.06
C ARG A 181 -2.04 -12.51 -13.89
N ARG A 182 -2.52 -11.32 -14.25
CA ARG A 182 -1.80 -10.06 -14.00
C ARG A 182 -2.10 -9.58 -12.59
N HIS A 183 -1.04 -9.45 -11.77
CA HIS A 183 -1.15 -8.96 -10.40
C HIS A 183 -0.91 -7.44 -10.34
N HIS A 184 -1.09 -6.85 -9.17
CA HIS A 184 -0.71 -5.46 -8.95
C HIS A 184 0.81 -5.26 -8.93
N TRP A 185 1.26 -4.02 -9.08
CA TRP A 185 2.68 -3.63 -9.01
C TRP A 185 3.34 -4.10 -7.71
N CYS A 186 4.61 -4.49 -7.80
CA CYS A 186 5.33 -5.05 -6.67
C CYS A 186 5.72 -3.95 -5.66
N GLU A 187 5.36 -4.14 -4.38
CA GLU A 187 5.65 -3.21 -3.29
C GLU A 187 7.16 -2.94 -3.14
N ARG A 188 8.00 -3.96 -3.33
CA ARG A 188 9.47 -3.82 -3.27
C ARG A 188 10.01 -2.83 -4.28
N ASN A 189 9.39 -2.72 -5.46
CA ASN A 189 9.82 -1.77 -6.48
C ASN A 189 9.64 -0.34 -5.98
N ILE A 190 8.53 -0.04 -5.32
CA ILE A 190 8.27 1.27 -4.75
C ILE A 190 9.19 1.57 -3.56
N GLN A 191 9.36 0.61 -2.65
CA GLN A 191 10.29 0.76 -1.52
C GLN A 191 11.71 1.04 -2.01
N ARG A 192 12.18 0.32 -3.03
CA ARG A 192 13.49 0.54 -3.65
C ARG A 192 13.59 1.90 -4.33
N ALA A 193 12.56 2.27 -5.13
CA ALA A 193 12.52 3.56 -5.82
C ALA A 193 12.57 4.73 -4.83
N VAL A 194 11.76 4.70 -3.77
CA VAL A 194 11.77 5.74 -2.71
C VAL A 194 13.15 5.84 -2.06
N LYS A 195 13.78 4.71 -1.70
CA LYS A 195 15.11 4.69 -1.08
C LYS A 195 16.19 5.25 -2.02
N GLN A 196 16.16 4.86 -3.29
CA GLN A 196 17.12 5.33 -4.30
C GLN A 196 16.96 6.83 -4.57
N SER A 197 15.71 7.30 -4.73
CA SER A 197 15.41 8.72 -4.97
C SER A 197 15.77 9.59 -3.78
N ALA A 198 15.54 9.13 -2.54
CA ALA A 198 15.98 9.84 -1.34
C ALA A 198 17.51 9.98 -1.28
N LYS A 199 18.24 8.90 -1.63
CA LYS A 199 19.71 8.94 -1.71
C LYS A 199 20.20 9.90 -2.79
N ALA A 200 19.58 9.88 -3.98
CA ALA A 200 19.93 10.76 -5.09
C ALA A 200 19.62 12.24 -4.80
N ALA A 201 18.59 12.49 -4.01
CA ALA A 201 18.22 13.83 -3.53
C ALA A 201 19.08 14.33 -2.34
N GLY A 202 20.08 13.58 -1.88
CA GLY A 202 20.91 13.94 -0.73
C GLY A 202 20.18 13.93 0.61
N ILE A 203 19.06 13.19 0.73
CA ILE A 203 18.28 13.12 1.97
C ILE A 203 18.89 12.07 2.88
N HIS A 204 19.42 12.51 4.03
CA HIS A 204 20.06 11.62 5.03
C HIS A 204 19.06 10.97 6.01
N LYS A 205 17.78 11.35 5.98
CA LYS A 205 16.72 10.75 6.79
C LYS A 205 16.38 9.34 6.28
N LEU A 206 15.92 8.46 7.17
CA LEU A 206 15.34 7.18 6.75
C LEU A 206 14.00 7.42 6.05
N VAL A 207 13.97 7.19 4.74
CA VAL A 207 12.78 7.40 3.91
C VAL A 207 12.24 6.07 3.40
N HIS A 208 10.95 5.88 3.61
CA HIS A 208 10.17 4.76 3.11
C HIS A 208 8.75 5.25 2.75
N PRO A 209 7.89 4.45 2.10
CA PRO A 209 6.56 4.91 1.69
C PRO A 209 5.70 5.50 2.82
N HIS A 210 5.80 4.97 4.04
CA HIS A 210 5.10 5.56 5.20
C HIS A 210 5.60 6.96 5.59
N THR A 211 6.88 7.27 5.33
CA THR A 211 7.43 8.61 5.55
C THR A 211 6.69 9.65 4.71
N LEU A 212 6.33 9.33 3.47
CA LEU A 212 5.54 10.22 2.60
C LEU A 212 4.15 10.51 3.19
N ARG A 213 3.50 9.47 3.74
CA ARG A 213 2.21 9.63 4.42
C ARG A 213 2.32 10.48 5.69
N HIS A 214 3.37 10.30 6.49
CA HIS A 214 3.62 11.15 7.66
C HIS A 214 3.86 12.61 7.24
N SER A 215 4.68 12.82 6.20
CA SER A 215 4.94 14.16 5.66
C SER A 215 3.68 14.82 5.10
N PHE A 216 2.82 14.07 4.39
CA PHE A 216 1.52 14.57 3.94
C PHE A 216 0.65 15.04 5.11
N ALA A 217 0.52 14.21 6.16
CA ALA A 217 -0.26 14.58 7.34
C ALA A 217 0.27 15.84 8.03
N THR A 218 1.59 15.91 8.23
CA THR A 218 2.25 17.07 8.87
C THR A 218 2.06 18.32 8.04
N HIS A 219 2.28 18.26 6.73
CA HIS A 219 2.16 19.43 5.85
C HIS A 219 0.72 19.94 5.75
N LEU A 220 -0.30 19.07 5.83
CA LEU A 220 -1.69 19.52 5.91
C LEU A 220 -1.96 20.27 7.22
N LEU A 221 -1.46 19.75 8.35
CA LEU A 221 -1.60 20.43 9.65
C LEU A 221 -0.86 21.77 9.66
N GLU A 222 0.36 21.83 9.11
CA GLU A 222 1.13 23.08 8.97
C GLU A 222 0.44 24.09 8.04
N ALA A 223 -0.32 23.60 7.04
CA ALA A 223 -1.15 24.43 6.17
C ALA A 223 -2.49 24.88 6.82
N GLY A 224 -2.74 24.52 8.09
CA GLY A 224 -3.91 24.96 8.85
C GLY A 224 -5.14 24.08 8.71
N TYR A 225 -5.02 22.88 8.09
CA TYR A 225 -6.13 21.94 8.05
C TYR A 225 -6.44 21.37 9.43
N ASP A 226 -7.73 21.21 9.72
CA ASP A 226 -8.18 20.61 10.98
C ASP A 226 -7.72 19.14 11.11
N ILE A 227 -7.34 18.78 12.34
CA ILE A 227 -6.81 17.45 12.65
C ILE A 227 -7.82 16.32 12.35
N ARG A 228 -9.13 16.56 12.52
CA ARG A 228 -10.18 15.59 12.23
C ARG A 228 -10.26 15.33 10.73
N THR A 229 -10.24 16.39 9.93
CA THR A 229 -10.18 16.29 8.46
C THR A 229 -8.96 15.48 8.01
N VAL A 230 -7.78 15.74 8.60
CA VAL A 230 -6.57 14.97 8.28
C VAL A 230 -6.71 13.51 8.71
N GLN A 231 -7.31 13.23 9.87
CA GLN A 231 -7.56 11.87 10.34
C GLN A 231 -8.53 11.12 9.42
N GLU A 232 -9.59 11.76 8.96
CA GLU A 232 -10.57 11.18 8.01
C GLU A 232 -9.90 10.84 6.68
N LEU A 233 -9.14 11.77 6.08
CA LEU A 233 -8.39 11.53 4.85
C LEU A 233 -7.42 10.34 4.99
N LEU A 234 -6.79 10.21 6.15
CA LEU A 234 -5.86 9.12 6.43
C LEU A 234 -6.56 7.81 6.80
N GLY A 235 -7.84 7.83 7.17
CA GLY A 235 -8.55 6.66 7.69
C GLY A 235 -7.97 6.20 9.04
N HIS A 236 -7.80 7.15 9.95
CA HIS A 236 -7.55 6.90 11.36
C HIS A 236 -8.90 6.91 12.09
N SER A 237 -9.23 5.81 12.71
CA SER A 237 -10.36 5.68 13.65
C SER A 237 -9.84 5.84 15.06
#